data_3ec81e2cf331de939e411722eb2fb795
#
_entry.id   3ec81e2cf331de939e411722eb2fb795
#
_cell.length_a   1.000
_cell.length_b   1.000
_cell.length_c   1.000
_cell.angle_alpha   90.00
_cell.angle_beta   90.00
_cell.angle_gamma   90.00
#
_symmetry.space_group_name_H-M   'P 1'
#
loop_
_entity.id
_entity.type
_entity.pdbx_description
1 polymer ?
#
loop_
_entity_poly.entity_id
_entity_poly.type
_entity_poly.pdbx_seq_one_letter_code
_entity_poly.pdbx_strand_id
1 'polypeptide(L)'
;MIIRLAPEYEQAYQAAKSYFSYTFEYETSLTPAMMLQAFDPAETRFFWQTPDQSLTLLGIGEVFQLPSAKSQQMHQQKERLRTQLFDPSQACRLVGALPFDPQAKKAPLWDELAEGGFVLPEIELVYQHHRWHVTLVVKRPATYAQLALDFNQLQQRFFAAVITSYPKKDNHVQATEELAVTQWLTTVEEAVATIKDPGNPLKKIVLARQLRLEMEREIDGAQLVQRLLVQQPQTYVFFLQRNERIFVGATPERLLAGETDTIYTAAVAGSIERGQTADEDQTLGAALLHSAKNLHEHQIVVDRIRKAIAPFTQNQVTVGERTLLKNRDIQHLYAPIVGKRQAKGPTFLDMIDQLHPTPALGGEPKEAALHWLRHHEPVGRGLYGAPIGWLSLAEDGGEFAVGIRSAVLYKQHALLYAGCGIVADSVAIEERAETSVKFQPMKRGICDEDTTTNHD
;
A
#
# COMPACT_ATOMS: atom_id res chain seq x y z
N MET A 1 14.71 20.40 -24.14
CA MET A 1 15.77 19.53 -24.75
C MET A 1 15.06 18.62 -25.75
N ILE A 2 15.60 18.45 -26.96
CA ILE A 2 15.01 17.52 -27.95
C ILE A 2 15.60 16.14 -27.71
N ILE A 3 14.74 15.14 -27.47
CA ILE A 3 15.15 13.74 -27.31
C ILE A 3 15.68 13.22 -28.66
N ARG A 4 16.91 12.72 -28.65
CA ARG A 4 17.53 12.00 -29.76
C ARG A 4 17.71 10.55 -29.34
N LEU A 5 17.07 9.64 -30.07
CA LEU A 5 17.13 8.22 -29.77
C LEU A 5 18.45 7.62 -30.27
N ALA A 6 19.05 6.76 -29.46
CA ALA A 6 20.21 6.00 -29.81
C ALA A 6 19.89 4.87 -30.82
N PRO A 7 20.87 4.34 -31.58
CA PRO A 7 20.61 3.36 -32.66
C PRO A 7 19.88 2.09 -32.19
N GLU A 8 20.05 1.67 -30.93
CA GLU A 8 19.36 0.51 -30.38
C GLU A 8 17.82 0.65 -30.36
N TYR A 9 17.28 1.87 -30.34
CA TYR A 9 15.83 2.09 -30.44
C TYR A 9 15.29 1.69 -31.82
N GLU A 10 16.06 1.96 -32.88
CA GLU A 10 15.68 1.55 -34.24
C GLU A 10 15.72 0.03 -34.38
N GLN A 11 16.75 -0.62 -33.84
CA GLN A 11 16.84 -2.08 -33.83
C GLN A 11 15.66 -2.71 -33.07
N ALA A 12 15.33 -2.19 -31.88
CA ALA A 12 14.19 -2.64 -31.10
C ALA A 12 12.86 -2.39 -31.81
N TYR A 13 12.74 -1.27 -32.54
CA TYR A 13 11.57 -0.98 -33.35
C TYR A 13 11.41 -2.00 -34.49
N GLN A 14 12.49 -2.32 -35.21
CA GLN A 14 12.46 -3.33 -36.29
C GLN A 14 12.22 -4.75 -35.71
N ALA A 15 12.70 -5.04 -34.49
CA ALA A 15 12.39 -6.27 -33.76
C ALA A 15 10.95 -6.35 -33.20
N ALA A 16 10.07 -5.44 -33.62
CA ALA A 16 8.65 -5.40 -33.28
C ALA A 16 8.33 -5.28 -31.78
N LYS A 17 9.19 -4.62 -30.99
CA LYS A 17 8.84 -4.27 -29.59
C LYS A 17 7.56 -3.40 -29.58
N SER A 18 6.69 -3.63 -28.59
CA SER A 18 5.38 -2.96 -28.47
C SER A 18 5.42 -1.71 -27.61
N TYR A 19 6.42 -1.59 -26.73
CA TYR A 19 6.60 -0.49 -25.79
C TYR A 19 8.06 -0.06 -25.76
N PHE A 20 8.28 1.23 -25.53
CA PHE A 20 9.61 1.84 -25.49
C PHE A 20 9.68 2.77 -24.29
N SER A 21 10.78 2.73 -23.54
CA SER A 21 11.06 3.67 -22.46
C SER A 21 12.22 4.60 -22.81
N TYR A 22 12.22 5.79 -22.19
CA TYR A 22 13.33 6.75 -22.26
C TYR A 22 13.49 7.41 -20.90
N THR A 23 14.66 7.29 -20.28
CA THR A 23 14.95 7.82 -18.93
C THR A 23 15.92 8.99 -19.00
N PHE A 24 15.65 10.03 -18.17
CA PHE A 24 16.55 11.17 -17.98
C PHE A 24 16.53 11.66 -16.53
N GLU A 25 17.59 12.35 -16.12
CA GLU A 25 17.65 12.99 -14.80
C GLU A 25 16.97 14.37 -14.85
N TYR A 26 16.30 14.73 -13.74
CA TYR A 26 15.64 16.00 -13.57
C TYR A 26 15.94 16.58 -12.19
N GLU A 27 16.44 17.81 -12.15
CA GLU A 27 16.71 18.53 -10.91
C GLU A 27 15.63 19.57 -10.66
N THR A 28 15.06 19.57 -9.47
CA THR A 28 14.01 20.50 -9.06
C THR A 28 13.95 20.62 -7.55
N SER A 29 13.45 21.75 -7.06
CA SER A 29 13.13 21.97 -5.65
C SER A 29 11.72 21.48 -5.26
N LEU A 30 10.95 20.95 -6.21
CA LEU A 30 9.60 20.42 -5.92
C LEU A 30 9.69 19.20 -5.01
N THR A 31 8.87 19.20 -3.96
CA THR A 31 8.72 18.03 -3.08
C THR A 31 7.96 16.91 -3.79
N PRO A 32 8.07 15.66 -3.32
CA PRO A 32 7.31 14.55 -3.89
C PRO A 32 5.79 14.79 -3.98
N ALA A 33 5.19 15.41 -2.97
CA ALA A 33 3.77 15.74 -2.97
C ALA A 33 3.43 16.83 -3.98
N MET A 34 4.30 17.85 -4.14
CA MET A 34 4.15 18.87 -5.19
C MET A 34 4.25 18.26 -6.59
N MET A 35 5.13 17.28 -6.78
CA MET A 35 5.22 16.53 -8.03
C MET A 35 3.93 15.75 -8.32
N LEU A 36 3.34 15.11 -7.33
CA LEU A 36 2.04 14.42 -7.47
C LEU A 36 0.92 15.41 -7.80
N GLN A 37 0.92 16.59 -7.17
CA GLN A 37 -0.08 17.65 -7.39
C GLN A 37 0.02 18.29 -8.77
N ALA A 38 1.19 18.27 -9.40
CA ALA A 38 1.43 18.87 -10.70
C ALA A 38 0.64 18.23 -11.85
N PHE A 39 0.17 17.01 -11.70
CA PHE A 39 -0.53 16.27 -12.74
C PHE A 39 -2.05 16.30 -12.55
N ASP A 40 -2.77 16.19 -13.69
CA ASP A 40 -4.24 16.23 -13.72
C ASP A 40 -4.85 15.14 -12.83
N PRO A 41 -5.75 15.51 -11.88
CA PRO A 41 -6.48 14.54 -11.07
C PRO A 41 -7.42 13.59 -11.85
N ALA A 42 -7.71 13.87 -13.11
CA ALA A 42 -8.46 12.94 -13.96
C ALA A 42 -7.61 11.75 -14.44
N GLU A 43 -6.29 11.82 -14.32
CA GLU A 43 -5.40 10.74 -14.75
C GLU A 43 -5.26 9.65 -13.67
N THR A 44 -4.87 8.44 -14.08
CA THR A 44 -4.38 7.42 -13.16
C THR A 44 -3.09 7.92 -12.52
N ARG A 45 -3.06 7.98 -11.18
CA ARG A 45 -1.89 8.45 -10.42
C ARG A 45 -1.55 7.47 -9.32
N PHE A 46 -0.27 7.25 -9.12
CA PHE A 46 0.28 6.42 -8.06
C PHE A 46 1.39 7.18 -7.33
N PHE A 47 1.43 7.04 -6.00
CA PHE A 47 2.52 7.54 -5.17
C PHE A 47 2.93 6.48 -4.16
N TRP A 48 4.22 6.37 -3.92
CA TRP A 48 4.81 5.48 -2.95
C TRP A 48 6.06 6.10 -2.34
N GLN A 49 6.20 6.02 -1.01
CA GLN A 49 7.44 6.38 -0.33
C GLN A 49 7.71 5.37 0.78
N THR A 50 8.95 4.88 0.86
CA THR A 50 9.41 3.98 1.92
C THR A 50 9.62 4.72 3.25
N PRO A 51 9.53 4.02 4.42
CA PRO A 51 9.69 4.64 5.74
C PRO A 51 11.03 5.33 5.96
N ASP A 52 12.09 4.81 5.37
CA ASP A 52 13.45 5.35 5.40
C ASP A 52 13.72 6.41 4.31
N GLN A 53 12.70 6.72 3.50
CA GLN A 53 12.78 7.65 2.37
C GLN A 53 13.84 7.29 1.31
N SER A 54 14.32 6.05 1.30
CA SER A 54 15.30 5.57 0.32
C SER A 54 14.73 5.50 -1.09
N LEU A 55 13.41 5.32 -1.22
CA LEU A 55 12.69 5.31 -2.48
C LEU A 55 11.42 6.15 -2.38
N THR A 56 11.28 7.12 -3.31
CA THR A 56 9.99 7.73 -3.63
C THR A 56 9.68 7.47 -5.09
N LEU A 57 8.49 6.95 -5.37
CA LEU A 57 8.03 6.55 -6.70
C LEU A 57 6.68 7.21 -7.00
N LEU A 58 6.57 7.83 -8.18
CA LEU A 58 5.30 8.30 -8.73
C LEU A 58 5.06 7.64 -10.09
N GLY A 59 3.82 7.26 -10.36
CA GLY A 59 3.36 6.80 -11.66
C GLY A 59 2.20 7.67 -12.14
N ILE A 60 2.27 8.17 -13.38
CA ILE A 60 1.27 9.06 -13.98
C ILE A 60 0.82 8.49 -15.31
N GLY A 61 -0.49 8.46 -15.55
CA GLY A 61 -1.09 7.85 -16.72
C GLY A 61 -0.92 6.34 -16.77
N GLU A 62 -1.29 5.72 -17.88
CA GLU A 62 -1.18 4.28 -18.08
C GLU A 62 -1.03 3.91 -19.56
N VAL A 63 0.02 3.17 -19.88
CA VAL A 63 0.22 2.62 -21.24
C VAL A 63 -0.13 1.14 -21.34
N PHE A 64 -0.14 0.43 -20.19
CA PHE A 64 -0.51 -0.98 -20.10
C PHE A 64 -1.21 -1.23 -18.78
N GLN A 65 -2.21 -2.09 -18.78
CA GLN A 65 -2.92 -2.58 -17.60
C GLN A 65 -2.65 -4.07 -17.40
N LEU A 66 -2.36 -4.45 -16.16
CA LEU A 66 -2.29 -5.82 -15.68
C LEU A 66 -3.45 -6.03 -14.68
N PRO A 67 -4.61 -6.54 -15.11
CA PRO A 67 -5.74 -6.79 -14.23
C PRO A 67 -5.38 -7.78 -13.12
N SER A 68 -6.01 -7.62 -11.95
CA SER A 68 -5.90 -8.59 -10.87
C SER A 68 -6.44 -9.96 -11.31
N ALA A 69 -5.64 -10.99 -11.09
CA ALA A 69 -5.94 -12.37 -11.45
C ALA A 69 -5.13 -13.32 -10.55
N LYS A 70 -5.19 -14.63 -10.81
CA LYS A 70 -4.30 -15.59 -10.14
C LYS A 70 -2.84 -15.25 -10.41
N SER A 71 -1.98 -15.42 -9.41
CA SER A 71 -0.54 -15.08 -9.44
C SER A 71 0.18 -15.57 -10.71
N GLN A 72 -0.06 -16.82 -11.10
CA GLN A 72 0.53 -17.40 -12.30
C GLN A 72 0.11 -16.68 -13.60
N GLN A 73 -1.15 -16.29 -13.72
CA GLN A 73 -1.65 -15.56 -14.90
C GLN A 73 -1.03 -14.15 -14.96
N MET A 74 -0.99 -13.48 -13.82
CA MET A 74 -0.36 -12.15 -13.72
C MET A 74 1.13 -12.22 -14.03
N HIS A 75 1.84 -13.23 -13.51
CA HIS A 75 3.25 -13.44 -13.82
C HIS A 75 3.47 -13.65 -15.32
N GLN A 76 2.68 -14.50 -15.98
CA GLN A 76 2.79 -14.72 -17.43
C GLN A 76 2.56 -13.43 -18.23
N GLN A 77 1.58 -12.60 -17.84
CA GLN A 77 1.32 -11.33 -18.51
C GLN A 77 2.45 -10.32 -18.25
N LYS A 78 2.99 -10.26 -17.04
CA LYS A 78 4.18 -9.46 -16.71
C LYS A 78 5.38 -9.86 -17.58
N GLU A 79 5.67 -11.15 -17.71
CA GLU A 79 6.77 -11.64 -18.54
C GLU A 79 6.56 -11.35 -20.04
N ARG A 80 5.32 -11.46 -20.54
CA ARG A 80 5.00 -11.02 -21.91
C ARG A 80 5.27 -9.53 -22.10
N LEU A 81 4.82 -8.69 -21.18
CA LEU A 81 5.11 -7.26 -21.23
C LEU A 81 6.62 -7.01 -21.23
N ARG A 82 7.38 -7.66 -20.33
CA ARG A 82 8.84 -7.54 -20.25
C ARG A 82 9.52 -7.88 -21.59
N THR A 83 9.06 -8.93 -22.27
CA THR A 83 9.60 -9.29 -23.59
C THR A 83 9.24 -8.31 -24.69
N GLN A 84 8.12 -7.59 -24.57
CA GLN A 84 7.62 -6.60 -25.54
C GLN A 84 8.12 -5.18 -25.26
N LEU A 85 8.68 -4.92 -24.09
CA LEU A 85 9.21 -3.63 -23.68
C LEU A 85 10.69 -3.53 -24.11
N PHE A 86 11.07 -2.41 -24.69
CA PHE A 86 12.46 -1.98 -24.81
C PHE A 86 12.72 -0.94 -23.72
N ASP A 87 13.46 -1.34 -22.70
CA ASP A 87 13.79 -0.53 -21.53
C ASP A 87 15.30 -0.60 -21.24
N PRO A 88 16.10 0.23 -21.91
CA PRO A 88 17.57 0.18 -21.77
C PRO A 88 18.05 0.57 -20.36
N SER A 89 17.27 1.34 -19.62
CA SER A 89 17.57 1.73 -18.24
C SER A 89 17.16 0.70 -17.20
N GLN A 90 16.33 -0.29 -17.58
CA GLN A 90 15.71 -1.26 -16.68
C GLN A 90 14.96 -0.62 -15.49
N ALA A 91 14.39 0.57 -15.74
CA ALA A 91 13.77 1.39 -14.70
C ALA A 91 12.26 1.14 -14.55
N CYS A 92 11.59 0.56 -15.57
CA CYS A 92 10.14 0.45 -15.59
C CYS A 92 9.57 -0.48 -14.52
N ARG A 93 8.50 -0.02 -13.89
CA ARG A 93 7.73 -0.77 -12.86
C ARG A 93 6.25 -0.82 -13.21
N LEU A 94 5.61 -1.86 -12.74
CA LEU A 94 4.16 -1.93 -12.65
C LEU A 94 3.75 -1.47 -11.24
N VAL A 95 2.84 -0.50 -11.14
CA VAL A 95 2.38 0.07 -9.87
C VAL A 95 0.90 -0.20 -9.67
N GLY A 96 0.48 -0.47 -8.43
CA GLY A 96 -0.93 -0.76 -8.14
C GLY A 96 -1.16 -1.52 -6.86
N ALA A 97 -2.29 -2.23 -6.78
CA ALA A 97 -2.72 -3.00 -5.62
C ALA A 97 -3.48 -4.26 -6.04
N LEU A 98 -3.56 -5.24 -5.14
CA LEU A 98 -4.46 -6.39 -5.28
C LEU A 98 -5.70 -6.17 -4.40
N PRO A 99 -6.86 -6.81 -4.65
CA PRO A 99 -8.00 -6.75 -3.76
C PRO A 99 -7.71 -7.51 -2.45
N PHE A 100 -8.36 -7.10 -1.34
CA PHE A 100 -8.28 -7.83 -0.08
C PHE A 100 -8.81 -9.27 -0.25
N ASP A 101 -9.97 -9.38 -0.85
CA ASP A 101 -10.62 -10.66 -1.16
C ASP A 101 -11.45 -10.49 -2.44
N PRO A 102 -11.03 -11.10 -3.56
CA PRO A 102 -11.74 -10.98 -4.84
C PRO A 102 -13.14 -11.61 -4.82
N GLN A 103 -13.46 -12.42 -3.80
CA GLN A 103 -14.77 -13.05 -3.62
C GLN A 103 -15.68 -12.30 -2.62
N ALA A 104 -15.18 -11.23 -2.00
CA ALA A 104 -15.96 -10.44 -1.05
C ALA A 104 -17.09 -9.66 -1.73
N LYS A 105 -18.07 -9.22 -0.91
CA LYS A 105 -19.13 -8.30 -1.35
C LYS A 105 -18.52 -7.03 -1.93
N LYS A 106 -19.19 -6.44 -2.92
CA LYS A 106 -18.76 -5.14 -3.46
C LYS A 106 -18.89 -4.06 -2.41
N ALA A 107 -17.94 -3.15 -2.39
CA ALA A 107 -17.91 -1.97 -1.54
C ALA A 107 -18.23 -0.73 -2.40
N PRO A 108 -19.43 -0.13 -2.31
CA PRO A 108 -19.92 0.86 -3.27
C PRO A 108 -19.01 2.07 -3.48
N LEU A 109 -18.35 2.56 -2.41
CA LEU A 109 -17.48 3.73 -2.53
C LEU A 109 -16.18 3.43 -3.31
N TRP A 110 -15.77 2.17 -3.36
CA TRP A 110 -14.56 1.75 -4.05
C TRP A 110 -14.72 1.65 -5.57
N ASP A 111 -15.92 1.24 -6.03
CA ASP A 111 -16.22 1.00 -7.44
C ASP A 111 -15.12 0.16 -8.14
N GLU A 112 -14.66 0.56 -9.33
CA GLU A 112 -13.62 -0.15 -10.08
C GLU A 112 -12.28 -0.25 -9.34
N LEU A 113 -11.97 0.69 -8.43
CA LEU A 113 -10.75 0.66 -7.63
C LEU A 113 -10.65 -0.60 -6.77
N ALA A 114 -11.80 -1.17 -6.33
CA ALA A 114 -11.86 -2.39 -5.55
C ALA A 114 -11.33 -3.63 -6.29
N GLU A 115 -11.34 -3.63 -7.61
CA GLU A 115 -10.86 -4.77 -8.42
C GLU A 115 -9.33 -4.89 -8.39
N GLY A 116 -8.63 -3.81 -8.03
CA GLY A 116 -7.18 -3.77 -8.00
C GLY A 116 -6.56 -3.87 -9.39
N GLY A 117 -5.34 -4.43 -9.43
CA GLY A 117 -4.53 -4.56 -10.63
C GLY A 117 -3.38 -3.54 -10.67
N PHE A 118 -2.55 -3.65 -11.70
CA PHE A 118 -1.36 -2.82 -11.86
C PHE A 118 -1.38 -2.11 -13.22
N VAL A 119 -0.65 -1.00 -13.30
CA VAL A 119 -0.44 -0.27 -14.55
C VAL A 119 1.06 -0.07 -14.79
N LEU A 120 1.46 -0.02 -16.06
CA LEU A 120 2.72 0.57 -16.49
C LEU A 120 2.44 2.06 -16.74
N PRO A 121 3.02 2.98 -15.95
CA PRO A 121 2.78 4.40 -16.12
C PRO A 121 3.30 4.93 -17.46
N GLU A 122 2.70 5.99 -17.97
CA GLU A 122 3.26 6.79 -19.08
C GLU A 122 4.49 7.58 -18.63
N ILE A 123 4.42 8.13 -17.41
CA ILE A 123 5.51 8.86 -16.77
C ILE A 123 5.76 8.21 -15.41
N GLU A 124 6.94 7.66 -15.22
CA GLU A 124 7.43 7.19 -13.93
C GLU A 124 8.48 8.17 -13.41
N LEU A 125 8.35 8.59 -12.14
CA LEU A 125 9.34 9.43 -11.48
C LEU A 125 9.86 8.70 -10.26
N VAL A 126 11.18 8.57 -10.16
CA VAL A 126 11.86 7.95 -9.02
C VAL A 126 12.81 8.96 -8.41
N TYR A 127 12.61 9.25 -7.11
CA TYR A 127 13.54 10.05 -6.33
C TYR A 127 14.44 9.14 -5.51
N GLN A 128 15.71 9.16 -5.85
CA GLN A 128 16.78 8.43 -5.16
C GLN A 128 18.07 9.24 -5.19
N HIS A 129 18.90 9.12 -4.17
CA HIS A 129 20.20 9.80 -4.08
C HIS A 129 20.13 11.32 -4.36
N HIS A 130 19.06 11.97 -3.88
CA HIS A 130 18.79 13.41 -4.06
C HIS A 130 18.53 13.86 -5.51
N ARG A 131 18.15 12.93 -6.40
CA ARG A 131 17.83 13.23 -7.81
C ARG A 131 16.54 12.56 -8.24
N TRP A 132 15.84 13.20 -9.15
CA TRP A 132 14.72 12.62 -9.85
C TRP A 132 15.18 11.94 -11.14
N HIS A 133 14.77 10.70 -11.31
CA HIS A 133 14.86 9.98 -12.58
C HIS A 133 13.48 9.92 -13.17
N VAL A 134 13.32 10.45 -14.39
CA VAL A 134 12.05 10.50 -15.11
C VAL A 134 12.12 9.50 -16.24
N THR A 135 11.25 8.50 -16.21
CA THR A 135 11.11 7.50 -17.26
C THR A 135 9.80 7.73 -18.01
N LEU A 136 9.90 8.00 -19.30
CA LEU A 136 8.78 8.14 -20.21
C LEU A 136 8.55 6.80 -20.89
N VAL A 137 7.30 6.36 -21.01
CA VAL A 137 6.94 5.10 -21.69
C VAL A 137 5.88 5.38 -22.75
N VAL A 138 6.15 4.93 -23.96
CA VAL A 138 5.22 5.08 -25.11
C VAL A 138 4.94 3.73 -25.76
N LYS A 139 3.74 3.58 -26.33
CA LYS A 139 3.41 2.46 -27.21
C LYS A 139 4.12 2.63 -28.56
N ARG A 140 4.39 1.52 -29.23
CA ARG A 140 4.94 1.52 -30.58
C ARG A 140 4.05 2.32 -31.55
N PRO A 141 4.55 3.41 -32.15
CA PRO A 141 3.83 4.14 -33.17
C PRO A 141 3.91 3.44 -34.54
N ALA A 142 3.18 3.96 -35.52
CA ALA A 142 3.16 3.42 -36.89
C ALA A 142 4.53 3.50 -37.58
N THR A 143 5.32 4.53 -37.29
CA THR A 143 6.66 4.73 -37.89
C THR A 143 7.70 5.00 -36.83
N TYR A 144 8.96 4.63 -37.09
CA TYR A 144 10.07 4.91 -36.16
C TYR A 144 10.28 6.41 -35.93
N ALA A 145 10.08 7.25 -37.00
CA ALA A 145 10.20 8.70 -36.87
C ALA A 145 9.20 9.28 -35.83
N GLN A 146 8.00 8.69 -35.73
CA GLN A 146 6.99 9.10 -34.78
C GLN A 146 7.41 8.80 -33.33
N LEU A 147 8.23 7.78 -33.07
CA LEU A 147 8.66 7.39 -31.71
C LEU A 147 9.38 8.56 -31.01
N ALA A 148 10.31 9.23 -31.69
CA ALA A 148 10.99 10.39 -31.11
C ALA A 148 10.05 11.58 -30.88
N LEU A 149 9.03 11.75 -31.71
CA LEU A 149 8.01 12.80 -31.54
C LEU A 149 7.13 12.51 -30.32
N ASP A 150 6.70 11.27 -30.15
CA ASP A 150 5.87 10.84 -29.02
C ASP A 150 6.61 11.05 -27.68
N PHE A 151 7.88 10.68 -27.59
CA PHE A 151 8.70 10.97 -26.42
C PHE A 151 8.86 12.48 -26.18
N ASN A 152 9.10 13.28 -27.21
CA ASN A 152 9.21 14.73 -27.06
C ASN A 152 7.87 15.36 -26.60
N GLN A 153 6.73 14.90 -27.09
CA GLN A 153 5.42 15.35 -26.63
C GLN A 153 5.19 15.01 -25.17
N LEU A 154 5.49 13.78 -24.75
CA LEU A 154 5.34 13.34 -23.36
C LEU A 154 6.30 14.09 -22.43
N GLN A 155 7.53 14.37 -22.87
CA GLN A 155 8.49 15.21 -22.14
C GLN A 155 7.98 16.65 -21.98
N GLN A 156 7.39 17.24 -23.04
CA GLN A 156 6.80 18.58 -22.96
C GLN A 156 5.62 18.61 -22.00
N ARG A 157 4.77 17.58 -21.99
CA ARG A 157 3.67 17.44 -21.03
C ARG A 157 4.21 17.41 -19.60
N PHE A 158 5.26 16.62 -19.34
CA PHE A 158 5.93 16.58 -18.04
C PHE A 158 6.40 17.98 -17.61
N PHE A 159 7.17 18.68 -18.45
CA PHE A 159 7.68 19.99 -18.10
C PHE A 159 6.58 21.06 -17.94
N ALA A 160 5.51 20.98 -18.71
CA ALA A 160 4.37 21.88 -18.54
C ALA A 160 3.66 21.66 -17.20
N ALA A 161 3.49 20.40 -16.78
CA ALA A 161 2.88 20.07 -15.50
C ALA A 161 3.68 20.61 -14.31
N VAL A 162 4.98 20.37 -14.25
CA VAL A 162 5.81 20.71 -13.06
C VAL A 162 6.07 22.22 -12.88
N ILE A 163 5.68 23.07 -13.81
CA ILE A 163 5.76 24.53 -13.70
C ILE A 163 4.52 25.10 -12.97
N THR A 164 3.42 24.35 -12.94
CA THR A 164 2.14 24.84 -12.41
C THR A 164 2.15 24.84 -10.88
N SER A 165 1.82 26.00 -10.28
CA SER A 165 1.67 26.12 -8.82
C SER A 165 0.21 25.92 -8.44
N TYR A 166 -0.03 25.09 -7.43
CA TYR A 166 -1.37 24.84 -6.91
C TYR A 166 -1.51 25.44 -5.50
N PRO A 167 -2.44 26.39 -5.28
CA PRO A 167 -2.66 26.99 -3.97
C PRO A 167 -3.25 25.96 -2.99
N LYS A 168 -2.76 26.00 -1.75
CA LYS A 168 -3.38 25.25 -0.64
C LYS A 168 -4.83 25.73 -0.47
N LYS A 169 -5.77 24.80 -0.35
CA LYS A 169 -7.19 25.06 -0.07
C LYS A 169 -7.53 24.50 1.30
N ASP A 170 -8.02 25.34 2.18
CA ASP A 170 -8.57 24.88 3.45
C ASP A 170 -9.86 24.10 3.21
N ASN A 171 -10.06 23.04 3.97
CA ASN A 171 -11.23 22.19 3.87
C ASN A 171 -11.65 21.72 5.27
N HIS A 172 -12.93 21.80 5.61
CA HIS A 172 -13.43 21.52 6.95
C HIS A 172 -14.39 20.32 6.93
N VAL A 173 -14.43 19.61 8.04
CA VAL A 173 -15.37 18.50 8.24
C VAL A 173 -16.76 19.05 8.48
N GLN A 174 -17.74 18.62 7.68
CA GLN A 174 -19.17 18.92 7.88
C GLN A 174 -19.85 17.86 8.73
N ALA A 175 -19.51 16.58 8.51
CA ALA A 175 -20.10 15.49 9.26
C ALA A 175 -19.10 14.36 9.50
N THR A 176 -19.28 13.68 10.64
CA THR A 176 -18.53 12.47 11.02
C THR A 176 -19.53 11.41 11.46
N GLU A 177 -19.46 10.22 10.87
CA GLU A 177 -20.38 9.12 11.17
C GLU A 177 -19.61 7.80 11.33
N GLU A 178 -19.70 7.17 12.51
CA GLU A 178 -19.26 5.78 12.69
C GLU A 178 -20.32 4.83 12.12
N LEU A 179 -19.93 4.03 11.11
CA LEU A 179 -20.88 3.17 10.43
C LEU A 179 -21.13 1.86 11.19
N ALA A 180 -22.42 1.48 11.31
CA ALA A 180 -22.86 0.17 11.79
C ALA A 180 -22.25 -0.27 13.15
N VAL A 181 -22.04 0.66 14.10
CA VAL A 181 -21.34 0.39 15.38
C VAL A 181 -21.98 -0.75 16.16
N THR A 182 -23.30 -0.73 16.36
CA THR A 182 -24.01 -1.77 17.11
C THR A 182 -23.85 -3.15 16.46
N GLN A 183 -24.02 -3.21 15.14
CA GLN A 183 -23.82 -4.46 14.39
C GLN A 183 -22.37 -4.96 14.53
N TRP A 184 -21.39 -4.06 14.42
CA TRP A 184 -19.99 -4.43 14.55
C TRP A 184 -19.67 -5.00 15.95
N LEU A 185 -20.21 -4.40 17.03
CA LEU A 185 -20.05 -4.93 18.40
C LEU A 185 -20.63 -6.34 18.53
N THR A 186 -21.83 -6.57 18.00
CA THR A 186 -22.44 -7.91 17.97
C THR A 186 -21.57 -8.88 17.17
N THR A 187 -21.03 -8.45 16.02
CA THR A 187 -20.14 -9.29 15.19
C THR A 187 -18.85 -9.66 15.94
N VAL A 188 -18.32 -8.78 16.78
CA VAL A 188 -17.17 -9.12 17.67
C VAL A 188 -17.56 -10.22 18.66
N GLU A 189 -18.72 -10.13 19.31
CA GLU A 189 -19.20 -11.14 20.25
C GLU A 189 -19.44 -12.49 19.57
N GLU A 190 -20.00 -12.49 18.35
CA GLU A 190 -20.18 -13.70 17.53
C GLU A 190 -18.82 -14.33 17.15
N ALA A 191 -17.82 -13.50 16.80
CA ALA A 191 -16.46 -13.96 16.51
C ALA A 191 -15.82 -14.62 17.73
N VAL A 192 -15.93 -14.01 18.90
CA VAL A 192 -15.44 -14.57 20.18
C VAL A 192 -16.12 -15.91 20.48
N ALA A 193 -17.45 -15.99 20.33
CA ALA A 193 -18.20 -17.23 20.54
C ALA A 193 -17.74 -18.33 19.56
N THR A 194 -17.56 -17.98 18.28
CA THR A 194 -17.07 -18.90 17.24
C THR A 194 -15.66 -19.42 17.55
N ILE A 195 -14.76 -18.55 18.02
CA ILE A 195 -13.38 -18.94 18.38
C ILE A 195 -13.33 -19.82 19.62
N LYS A 196 -14.24 -19.61 20.56
CA LYS A 196 -14.36 -20.43 21.79
C LYS A 196 -14.95 -21.82 21.55
N ASP A 197 -15.64 -22.02 20.43
CA ASP A 197 -16.21 -23.34 20.10
C ASP A 197 -15.07 -24.34 19.76
N PRO A 198 -14.89 -25.41 20.52
CA PRO A 198 -13.83 -26.40 20.27
C PRO A 198 -13.99 -27.14 18.94
N GLY A 199 -15.21 -27.16 18.38
CA GLY A 199 -15.51 -27.76 17.07
C GLY A 199 -15.15 -26.88 15.89
N ASN A 200 -14.83 -25.58 16.13
CA ASN A 200 -14.50 -24.61 15.09
C ASN A 200 -12.98 -24.48 14.94
N PRO A 201 -12.44 -24.47 13.69
CA PRO A 201 -11.00 -24.33 13.48
C PRO A 201 -10.45 -22.93 13.72
N LEU A 202 -11.31 -21.88 13.81
CA LEU A 202 -10.89 -20.49 13.93
C LEU A 202 -10.18 -20.22 15.26
N LYS A 203 -9.03 -19.56 15.17
CA LYS A 203 -8.21 -19.13 16.33
C LYS A 203 -8.14 -17.63 16.50
N LYS A 204 -8.27 -16.92 15.37
CA LYS A 204 -8.20 -15.46 15.28
C LYS A 204 -8.98 -15.00 14.07
N ILE A 205 -9.62 -13.85 14.21
CA ILE A 205 -10.23 -13.13 13.09
C ILE A 205 -9.91 -11.64 13.21
N VAL A 206 -9.80 -10.93 12.10
CA VAL A 206 -9.60 -9.47 12.13
C VAL A 206 -10.85 -8.80 11.58
N LEU A 207 -11.51 -7.98 12.39
CA LEU A 207 -12.73 -7.26 12.00
C LEU A 207 -12.43 -5.81 11.65
N ALA A 208 -12.95 -5.36 10.51
CA ALA A 208 -12.81 -3.99 10.07
C ALA A 208 -13.98 -3.13 10.55
N ARG A 209 -13.66 -1.90 11.02
CA ARG A 209 -14.59 -0.81 11.28
C ARG A 209 -14.44 0.29 10.25
N GLN A 210 -15.50 1.06 10.08
CA GLN A 210 -15.57 2.16 9.12
C GLN A 210 -16.00 3.45 9.78
N LEU A 211 -15.34 4.55 9.41
CA LEU A 211 -15.67 5.92 9.80
C LEU A 211 -15.84 6.75 8.52
N ARG A 212 -17.01 7.35 8.34
CA ARG A 212 -17.28 8.27 7.23
C ARG A 212 -17.04 9.71 7.67
N LEU A 213 -16.30 10.44 6.83
CA LEU A 213 -16.18 11.88 6.92
C LEU A 213 -16.81 12.51 5.67
N GLU A 214 -17.55 13.57 5.87
CA GLU A 214 -18.02 14.45 4.80
C GLU A 214 -17.36 15.81 4.97
N MET A 215 -16.69 16.28 3.91
CA MET A 215 -15.94 17.52 3.89
C MET A 215 -16.74 18.61 3.19
N GLU A 216 -16.45 19.87 3.49
CA GLU A 216 -17.08 21.03 2.85
C GLU A 216 -16.82 21.08 1.35
N ARG A 217 -15.63 20.66 0.94
CA ARG A 217 -15.16 20.67 -0.46
C ARG A 217 -14.54 19.33 -0.83
N GLU A 218 -14.29 19.18 -2.12
CA GLU A 218 -13.56 18.03 -2.63
C GLU A 218 -12.18 17.90 -1.96
N ILE A 219 -11.83 16.66 -1.62
CA ILE A 219 -10.59 16.35 -0.90
C ILE A 219 -9.44 16.32 -1.90
N ASP A 220 -8.44 17.21 -1.71
CA ASP A 220 -7.21 17.17 -2.47
C ASP A 220 -6.29 16.05 -1.94
N GLY A 221 -6.22 14.96 -2.69
CA GLY A 221 -5.43 13.79 -2.31
C GLY A 221 -3.92 14.05 -2.27
N ALA A 222 -3.38 14.96 -3.09
CA ALA A 222 -1.95 15.30 -3.07
C ALA A 222 -1.59 16.14 -1.83
N GLN A 223 -2.47 17.05 -1.40
CA GLN A 223 -2.29 17.74 -0.12
C GLN A 223 -2.36 16.78 1.05
N LEU A 224 -3.26 15.79 1.00
CA LEU A 224 -3.31 14.75 2.03
C LEU A 224 -2.00 13.94 2.08
N VAL A 225 -1.44 13.55 0.95
CA VAL A 225 -0.11 12.90 0.89
C VAL A 225 0.95 13.78 1.55
N GLN A 226 0.98 15.09 1.25
CA GLN A 226 1.93 16.01 1.88
C GLN A 226 1.83 16.02 3.41
N ARG A 227 0.60 16.06 3.95
CA ARG A 227 0.36 16.00 5.40
C ARG A 227 0.80 14.67 6.00
N LEU A 228 0.48 13.55 5.35
CA LEU A 228 0.88 12.22 5.81
C LEU A 228 2.40 12.05 5.84
N LEU A 229 3.13 12.56 4.84
CA LEU A 229 4.60 12.54 4.81
C LEU A 229 5.22 13.27 6.02
N VAL A 230 4.59 14.35 6.47
CA VAL A 230 5.03 15.12 7.65
C VAL A 230 4.58 14.46 8.96
N GLN A 231 3.32 14.03 9.02
CA GLN A 231 2.71 13.52 10.25
C GLN A 231 3.09 12.08 10.58
N GLN A 232 3.48 11.27 9.59
CA GLN A 232 3.78 9.84 9.71
C GLN A 232 5.15 9.48 9.09
N PRO A 233 6.26 10.04 9.57
CA PRO A 233 7.56 9.99 8.88
C PRO A 233 8.19 8.60 8.79
N GLN A 234 7.76 7.64 9.62
CA GLN A 234 8.32 6.27 9.66
C GLN A 234 7.35 5.22 9.11
N THR A 235 6.56 5.60 8.12
CA THR A 235 5.59 4.73 7.47
C THR A 235 5.78 4.70 5.96
N TYR A 236 5.27 3.64 5.33
CA TYR A 236 5.01 3.70 3.90
C TYR A 236 3.86 4.67 3.66
N VAL A 237 4.07 5.70 2.88
CA VAL A 237 2.99 6.55 2.40
C VAL A 237 2.65 6.14 0.98
N PHE A 238 1.41 5.80 0.75
CA PHE A 238 0.93 5.37 -0.55
C PHE A 238 -0.32 6.13 -0.98
N PHE A 239 -0.49 6.22 -2.30
CA PHE A 239 -1.65 6.82 -2.94
C PHE A 239 -1.88 6.12 -4.28
N LEU A 240 -3.10 5.73 -4.54
CA LEU A 240 -3.54 5.14 -5.80
C LEU A 240 -4.83 5.80 -6.23
N GLN A 241 -4.83 6.44 -7.38
CA GLN A 241 -6.02 7.06 -7.97
C GLN A 241 -6.34 6.43 -9.32
N ARG A 242 -7.60 6.08 -9.48
CA ARG A 242 -8.22 5.74 -10.77
C ARG A 242 -9.54 6.47 -10.87
N ASN A 243 -9.75 7.14 -11.99
CA ASN A 243 -10.90 8.02 -12.16
C ASN A 243 -10.96 9.03 -10.99
N GLU A 244 -12.11 9.24 -10.40
CA GLU A 244 -12.31 10.17 -9.29
C GLU A 244 -12.08 9.55 -7.89
N ARG A 245 -11.63 8.28 -7.81
CA ARG A 245 -11.46 7.57 -6.53
C ARG A 245 -10.00 7.44 -6.16
N ILE A 246 -9.73 7.68 -4.88
CA ILE A 246 -8.37 7.66 -4.33
C ILE A 246 -8.32 6.68 -3.17
N PHE A 247 -7.39 5.75 -3.20
CA PHE A 247 -6.99 4.96 -2.04
C PHE A 247 -5.67 5.49 -1.52
N VAL A 248 -5.63 5.94 -0.26
CA VAL A 248 -4.48 6.62 0.33
C VAL A 248 -4.28 6.17 1.77
N GLY A 249 -3.02 6.09 2.21
CA GLY A 249 -2.71 5.72 3.58
C GLY A 249 -1.26 5.91 3.96
N ALA A 250 -1.00 5.72 5.28
CA ALA A 250 0.32 5.77 5.89
C ALA A 250 0.50 4.52 6.78
N THR A 251 1.02 3.45 6.21
CA THR A 251 1.09 2.12 6.84
C THR A 251 2.47 1.80 7.40
N PRO A 252 2.56 1.25 8.62
CA PRO A 252 3.84 0.78 9.14
C PRO A 252 4.20 -0.65 8.68
N GLU A 253 3.29 -1.34 7.98
CA GLU A 253 3.40 -2.77 7.76
C GLU A 253 3.87 -3.10 6.33
N ARG A 254 5.11 -3.59 6.22
CA ARG A 254 5.60 -4.23 5.00
C ARG A 254 4.99 -5.61 4.86
N LEU A 255 4.35 -5.89 3.72
CA LEU A 255 3.93 -7.24 3.39
C LEU A 255 5.10 -8.07 2.89
N LEU A 256 5.78 -7.58 1.85
CA LEU A 256 6.89 -8.27 1.20
C LEU A 256 7.70 -7.26 0.39
N ALA A 257 9.02 -7.32 0.53
CA ALA A 257 9.94 -6.72 -0.44
C ALA A 257 10.91 -7.79 -0.92
N GLY A 258 11.37 -7.70 -2.14
CA GLY A 258 12.31 -8.67 -2.64
C GLY A 258 12.93 -8.26 -3.95
N GLU A 259 14.17 -8.67 -4.08
CA GLU A 259 14.99 -8.65 -5.28
C GLU A 259 15.19 -10.10 -5.75
N THR A 260 16.07 -10.29 -6.70
CA THR A 260 16.31 -11.61 -7.33
C THR A 260 16.64 -12.72 -6.34
N ASP A 261 17.40 -12.44 -5.27
CA ASP A 261 17.96 -13.46 -4.37
C ASP A 261 17.54 -13.33 -2.90
N THR A 262 16.93 -12.21 -2.50
CA THR A 262 16.59 -11.96 -1.08
C THR A 262 15.18 -11.42 -0.95
N ILE A 263 14.47 -11.89 0.06
CA ILE A 263 13.12 -11.42 0.44
C ILE A 263 13.14 -10.88 1.86
N TYR A 264 12.39 -9.80 2.05
CA TYR A 264 12.22 -9.09 3.31
C TYR A 264 10.75 -8.96 3.64
N THR A 265 10.37 -9.34 4.84
CA THR A 265 9.05 -9.09 5.41
C THR A 265 9.20 -8.80 6.89
N ALA A 266 8.11 -8.58 7.61
CA ALA A 266 8.15 -8.39 9.05
C ALA A 266 6.85 -8.87 9.69
N ALA A 267 6.94 -9.34 10.92
CA ALA A 267 5.78 -9.58 11.77
C ALA A 267 5.50 -8.31 12.58
N VAL A 268 4.28 -7.80 12.44
CA VAL A 268 3.76 -6.65 13.20
C VAL A 268 2.44 -7.09 13.82
N ALA A 269 2.40 -7.25 15.14
CA ALA A 269 1.20 -7.61 15.89
C ALA A 269 1.39 -7.33 17.38
N GLY A 270 0.28 -7.17 18.10
CA GLY A 270 0.32 -6.65 19.46
C GLY A 270 0.56 -5.14 19.45
N SER A 271 -0.28 -4.40 20.16
CA SER A 271 -0.28 -2.93 20.07
C SER A 271 -0.56 -2.31 21.43
N ILE A 272 0.03 -1.14 21.66
CA ILE A 272 -0.31 -0.26 22.77
C ILE A 272 -0.20 1.19 22.30
N GLU A 273 -0.94 2.08 22.91
CA GLU A 273 -0.85 3.52 22.64
C GLU A 273 0.55 4.08 22.98
N ARG A 274 0.85 5.26 22.43
CA ARG A 274 2.04 6.03 22.80
C ARG A 274 1.79 6.78 24.09
N GLY A 275 2.83 6.93 24.92
CA GLY A 275 2.79 7.80 26.08
C GLY A 275 2.83 9.28 25.70
N GLN A 276 2.24 10.13 26.54
CA GLN A 276 2.27 11.60 26.35
C GLN A 276 3.60 12.19 26.79
N THR A 277 4.32 11.52 27.68
CA THR A 277 5.68 11.85 28.09
C THR A 277 6.66 10.73 27.71
N ALA A 278 7.96 11.03 27.68
CA ALA A 278 8.98 10.02 27.38
C ALA A 278 8.98 8.84 28.38
N ASP A 279 8.76 9.12 29.67
CA ASP A 279 8.74 8.12 30.74
C ASP A 279 7.50 7.23 30.64
N GLU A 280 6.34 7.81 30.34
CA GLU A 280 5.11 7.07 30.09
C GLU A 280 5.24 6.17 28.85
N ASP A 281 5.78 6.71 27.74
CA ASP A 281 6.00 5.97 26.50
C ASP A 281 6.97 4.78 26.72
N GLN A 282 8.02 4.97 27.53
CA GLN A 282 8.93 3.90 27.90
C GLN A 282 8.22 2.84 28.75
N THR A 283 7.40 3.26 29.70
CA THR A 283 6.62 2.36 30.57
C THR A 283 5.63 1.52 29.77
N LEU A 284 4.85 2.17 28.89
CA LEU A 284 3.90 1.49 28.00
C LEU A 284 4.61 0.53 27.04
N GLY A 285 5.74 0.95 26.46
CA GLY A 285 6.54 0.10 25.58
C GLY A 285 7.11 -1.14 26.33
N ALA A 286 7.59 -0.96 27.55
CA ALA A 286 8.04 -2.07 28.39
C ALA A 286 6.88 -3.01 28.75
N ALA A 287 5.71 -2.48 29.09
CA ALA A 287 4.50 -3.28 29.33
C ALA A 287 4.12 -4.12 28.11
N LEU A 288 4.17 -3.56 26.90
CA LEU A 288 3.90 -4.29 25.65
C LEU A 288 4.91 -5.43 25.43
N LEU A 289 6.21 -5.18 25.63
CA LEU A 289 7.28 -6.19 25.49
C LEU A 289 7.17 -7.35 26.49
N HIS A 290 6.46 -7.17 27.60
CA HIS A 290 6.28 -8.20 28.64
C HIS A 290 4.83 -8.74 28.71
N SER A 291 3.92 -8.24 27.89
CA SER A 291 2.53 -8.68 27.84
C SER A 291 2.40 -10.10 27.27
N ALA A 292 2.04 -11.08 28.08
CA ALA A 292 1.87 -12.46 27.64
C ALA A 292 0.85 -12.61 26.50
N LYS A 293 -0.27 -11.87 26.55
CA LYS A 293 -1.29 -11.82 25.47
C LYS A 293 -0.69 -11.33 24.14
N ASN A 294 -0.02 -10.17 24.17
CA ASN A 294 0.54 -9.57 22.96
C ASN A 294 1.71 -10.37 22.39
N LEU A 295 2.55 -10.94 23.27
CA LEU A 295 3.64 -11.83 22.85
C LEU A 295 3.13 -13.09 22.17
N HIS A 296 2.05 -13.69 22.67
CA HIS A 296 1.41 -14.85 22.05
C HIS A 296 0.82 -14.50 20.69
N GLU A 297 0.08 -13.39 20.60
CA GLU A 297 -0.47 -12.88 19.34
C GLU A 297 0.64 -12.65 18.30
N HIS A 298 1.71 -11.96 18.68
CA HIS A 298 2.85 -11.69 17.80
C HIS A 298 3.54 -12.99 17.34
N GLN A 299 3.70 -13.97 18.23
CA GLN A 299 4.33 -15.25 17.88
C GLN A 299 3.53 -16.02 16.82
N ILE A 300 2.20 -16.00 16.90
CA ILE A 300 1.32 -16.59 15.86
C ILE A 300 1.64 -15.98 14.49
N VAL A 301 1.79 -14.65 14.43
CA VAL A 301 2.11 -13.95 13.17
C VAL A 301 3.50 -14.31 12.65
N VAL A 302 4.52 -14.32 13.53
CA VAL A 302 5.89 -14.73 13.19
C VAL A 302 5.91 -16.14 12.60
N ASP A 303 5.31 -17.10 13.29
CA ASP A 303 5.32 -18.51 12.89
C ASP A 303 4.58 -18.73 11.56
N ARG A 304 3.47 -18.02 11.36
CA ARG A 304 2.71 -18.08 10.12
C ARG A 304 3.48 -17.51 8.94
N ILE A 305 4.09 -16.33 9.09
CA ILE A 305 4.91 -15.71 8.04
C ILE A 305 6.09 -16.62 7.71
N ARG A 306 6.83 -17.08 8.73
CA ARG A 306 7.96 -18.00 8.53
C ARG A 306 7.55 -19.26 7.77
N LYS A 307 6.42 -19.89 8.14
CA LYS A 307 5.87 -21.06 7.46
C LYS A 307 5.44 -20.74 6.02
N ALA A 308 4.87 -19.55 5.79
CA ALA A 308 4.40 -19.14 4.48
C ALA A 308 5.56 -18.91 3.49
N ILE A 309 6.68 -18.31 3.94
CA ILE A 309 7.82 -18.02 3.06
C ILE A 309 8.86 -19.14 2.98
N ALA A 310 8.85 -20.12 3.90
CA ALA A 310 9.81 -21.23 3.91
C ALA A 310 9.91 -21.97 2.57
N PRO A 311 8.80 -22.30 1.85
CA PRO A 311 8.86 -22.96 0.57
C PRO A 311 9.55 -22.16 -0.55
N PHE A 312 9.70 -20.84 -0.37
CA PHE A 312 10.30 -19.94 -1.36
C PHE A 312 11.77 -19.64 -1.08
N THR A 313 12.29 -20.13 0.04
CA THR A 313 13.65 -19.85 0.50
C THR A 313 14.56 -21.07 0.45
N GLN A 314 15.88 -20.84 0.44
CA GLN A 314 16.91 -21.89 0.45
C GLN A 314 17.11 -22.49 1.86
N ASN A 315 16.03 -22.91 2.55
CA ASN A 315 16.03 -23.53 3.87
C ASN A 315 16.46 -22.63 5.06
N GLN A 316 16.64 -21.33 4.86
CA GLN A 316 16.97 -20.42 5.96
C GLN A 316 16.05 -19.19 5.93
N VAL A 317 15.14 -19.14 6.87
CA VAL A 317 14.36 -17.94 7.21
C VAL A 317 14.89 -17.44 8.55
N THR A 318 15.50 -16.27 8.53
CA THR A 318 16.02 -15.61 9.73
C THR A 318 14.94 -14.67 10.28
N VAL A 319 14.59 -14.86 11.54
CA VAL A 319 13.75 -13.92 12.30
C VAL A 319 14.68 -13.09 13.17
N GLY A 320 14.65 -11.78 13.01
CA GLY A 320 15.44 -10.86 13.83
C GLY A 320 14.88 -10.69 15.24
N GLU A 321 15.59 -9.90 16.03
CA GLU A 321 15.18 -9.59 17.40
C GLU A 321 13.83 -8.86 17.40
N ARG A 322 12.98 -9.20 18.41
CA ARG A 322 11.71 -8.52 18.64
C ARG A 322 11.98 -7.16 19.29
N THR A 323 11.48 -6.11 18.65
CA THR A 323 11.60 -4.72 19.07
C THR A 323 10.25 -4.01 19.06
N LEU A 324 10.23 -2.72 19.39
CA LEU A 324 9.07 -1.86 19.24
C LEU A 324 9.14 -1.05 17.96
N LEU A 325 8.11 -1.14 17.14
CA LEU A 325 7.85 -0.23 16.03
C LEU A 325 6.99 0.91 16.56
N LYS A 326 7.59 2.09 16.73
CA LYS A 326 6.93 3.26 17.30
C LYS A 326 6.45 4.19 16.20
N ASN A 327 5.14 4.26 16.00
CA ASN A 327 4.50 5.27 15.18
C ASN A 327 4.06 6.45 16.07
N ARG A 328 3.47 7.49 15.49
CA ARG A 328 3.06 8.69 16.22
C ARG A 328 2.08 8.38 17.38
N ASP A 329 1.05 7.56 17.12
CA ASP A 329 -0.08 7.35 18.03
C ASP A 329 -0.06 6.00 18.74
N ILE A 330 0.63 5.04 18.17
CA ILE A 330 0.58 3.64 18.59
C ILE A 330 1.95 2.99 18.38
N GLN A 331 2.32 2.07 19.24
CA GLN A 331 3.51 1.24 19.11
C GLN A 331 3.13 -0.24 19.02
N HIS A 332 3.92 -0.99 18.27
CA HIS A 332 3.68 -2.40 17.98
C HIS A 332 4.89 -3.26 18.31
N LEU A 333 4.67 -4.53 18.60
CA LEU A 333 5.76 -5.51 18.53
C LEU A 333 6.14 -5.73 17.07
N TYR A 334 7.42 -5.74 16.77
CA TYR A 334 8.01 -5.85 15.46
C TYR A 334 9.15 -6.87 15.44
N ALA A 335 9.17 -7.75 14.46
CA ALA A 335 10.30 -8.63 14.18
C ALA A 335 10.57 -8.68 12.68
N PRO A 336 11.76 -8.27 12.19
CA PRO A 336 12.12 -8.40 10.78
C PRO A 336 12.33 -9.88 10.43
N ILE A 337 11.95 -10.25 9.22
CA ILE A 337 12.07 -11.61 8.71
C ILE A 337 12.74 -11.54 7.33
N VAL A 338 13.84 -12.26 7.17
CA VAL A 338 14.65 -12.26 5.96
C VAL A 338 14.85 -13.70 5.49
N GLY A 339 14.78 -13.92 4.16
CA GLY A 339 15.05 -15.22 3.57
C GLY A 339 15.83 -15.10 2.27
N LYS A 340 16.77 -16.04 2.01
CA LYS A 340 17.38 -16.18 0.69
C LYS A 340 16.43 -16.93 -0.23
N ARG A 341 16.12 -16.32 -1.37
CA ARG A 341 15.19 -16.86 -2.36
C ARG A 341 15.81 -18.06 -3.10
N GLN A 342 14.98 -19.02 -3.50
CA GLN A 342 15.38 -20.10 -4.38
C GLN A 342 15.53 -19.59 -5.81
N ALA A 343 16.65 -19.91 -6.48
CA ALA A 343 16.94 -19.47 -7.85
C ALA A 343 15.93 -20.00 -8.89
N LYS A 344 15.32 -21.18 -8.63
CA LYS A 344 14.28 -21.81 -9.44
C LYS A 344 13.13 -22.17 -8.52
N GLY A 345 12.32 -21.18 -8.16
CA GLY A 345 11.20 -21.35 -7.24
C GLY A 345 9.95 -20.64 -7.75
N PRO A 346 8.92 -20.59 -6.93
CA PRO A 346 7.73 -19.81 -7.19
C PRO A 346 8.07 -18.32 -7.35
N THR A 347 7.19 -17.61 -8.06
CA THR A 347 7.39 -16.20 -8.41
C THR A 347 7.18 -15.28 -7.21
N PHE A 348 7.58 -14.01 -7.36
CA PHE A 348 7.30 -12.97 -6.34
C PHE A 348 5.80 -12.79 -6.11
N LEU A 349 4.98 -12.88 -7.16
CA LEU A 349 3.52 -12.84 -7.05
C LEU A 349 2.94 -14.05 -6.30
N ASP A 350 3.52 -15.24 -6.44
CA ASP A 350 3.09 -16.42 -5.67
C ASP A 350 3.38 -16.24 -4.17
N MET A 351 4.49 -15.57 -3.82
CA MET A 351 4.79 -15.24 -2.42
C MET A 351 3.79 -14.24 -1.84
N ILE A 352 3.40 -13.22 -2.61
CA ILE A 352 2.35 -12.27 -2.19
C ILE A 352 1.04 -13.01 -1.95
N ASP A 353 0.61 -13.87 -2.87
CA ASP A 353 -0.63 -14.65 -2.75
C ASP A 353 -0.61 -15.57 -1.52
N GLN A 354 0.53 -16.17 -1.22
CA GLN A 354 0.70 -17.02 -0.02
C GLN A 354 0.65 -16.22 1.29
N LEU A 355 1.24 -15.03 1.31
CA LEU A 355 1.27 -14.17 2.50
C LEU A 355 -0.06 -13.43 2.74
N HIS A 356 -0.73 -13.04 1.67
CA HIS A 356 -1.94 -12.21 1.75
C HIS A 356 -3.22 -13.06 1.86
N PRO A 357 -4.17 -12.67 2.72
CA PRO A 357 -3.98 -11.77 3.85
C PRO A 357 -3.16 -12.42 4.97
N THR A 358 -2.38 -11.58 5.70
CA THR A 358 -1.67 -12.02 6.89
C THR A 358 -2.65 -12.32 8.04
N PRO A 359 -2.27 -13.08 9.07
CA PRO A 359 -3.11 -13.26 10.27
C PRO A 359 -3.40 -11.95 11.01
N ALA A 360 -2.60 -10.90 10.75
CA ALA A 360 -2.81 -9.57 11.30
C ALA A 360 -3.97 -8.82 10.64
N LEU A 361 -4.42 -9.26 9.44
CA LEU A 361 -5.48 -8.61 8.64
C LEU A 361 -6.67 -9.52 8.31
N GLY A 362 -6.44 -10.81 8.12
CA GLY A 362 -7.50 -11.80 7.83
C GLY A 362 -7.90 -12.57 9.06
N GLY A 363 -6.98 -13.36 9.58
CA GLY A 363 -7.17 -14.27 10.71
C GLY A 363 -6.45 -15.61 10.49
N GLU A 364 -6.69 -16.55 11.39
CA GLU A 364 -6.03 -17.86 11.38
C GLU A 364 -7.03 -18.96 11.78
N PRO A 365 -7.15 -20.06 10.99
CA PRO A 365 -6.57 -20.32 9.67
C PRO A 365 -7.13 -19.42 8.58
N LYS A 366 -6.31 -19.05 7.58
CA LYS A 366 -6.64 -18.10 6.50
C LYS A 366 -7.98 -18.36 5.83
N GLU A 367 -8.18 -19.57 5.30
CA GLU A 367 -9.38 -19.91 4.53
C GLU A 367 -10.66 -19.86 5.38
N ALA A 368 -10.60 -20.36 6.62
CA ALA A 368 -11.71 -20.32 7.55
C ALA A 368 -12.06 -18.87 7.93
N ALA A 369 -11.04 -18.03 8.16
CA ALA A 369 -11.21 -16.63 8.47
C ALA A 369 -11.84 -15.85 7.30
N LEU A 370 -11.35 -16.01 6.09
CA LEU A 370 -11.91 -15.37 4.90
C LEU A 370 -13.36 -15.82 4.65
N HIS A 371 -13.64 -17.11 4.81
CA HIS A 371 -15.00 -17.62 4.71
C HIS A 371 -15.93 -16.97 5.73
N TRP A 372 -15.49 -16.88 6.98
CA TRP A 372 -16.27 -16.24 8.05
C TRP A 372 -16.51 -14.75 7.77
N LEU A 373 -15.48 -13.99 7.37
CA LEU A 373 -15.57 -12.55 7.04
C LEU A 373 -16.57 -12.28 5.93
N ARG A 374 -16.59 -13.08 4.85
CA ARG A 374 -17.56 -12.93 3.75
C ARG A 374 -19.02 -13.00 4.20
N HIS A 375 -19.32 -13.75 5.26
CA HIS A 375 -20.65 -13.92 5.79
C HIS A 375 -21.06 -12.88 6.82
N HIS A 376 -20.10 -12.37 7.62
CA HIS A 376 -20.38 -11.53 8.77
C HIS A 376 -20.05 -10.05 8.53
N GLU A 377 -19.06 -9.71 7.69
CA GLU A 377 -18.88 -8.31 7.31
C GLU A 377 -20.00 -7.86 6.35
N PRO A 378 -20.66 -6.71 6.63
CA PRO A 378 -21.80 -6.27 5.83
C PRO A 378 -21.42 -5.84 4.41
N VAL A 379 -20.20 -5.31 4.23
CA VAL A 379 -19.64 -4.84 2.96
C VAL A 379 -18.19 -5.31 2.80
N GLY A 380 -17.73 -5.39 1.56
CA GLY A 380 -16.34 -5.71 1.27
C GLY A 380 -15.37 -4.60 1.65
N ARG A 381 -14.11 -4.96 1.79
CA ARG A 381 -13.01 -4.07 2.20
C ARG A 381 -12.36 -3.31 1.05
N GLY A 382 -12.64 -3.68 -0.21
CA GLY A 382 -11.92 -3.16 -1.36
C GLY A 382 -10.43 -3.45 -1.26
N LEU A 383 -9.62 -2.39 -1.21
CA LEU A 383 -8.17 -2.46 -1.03
C LEU A 383 -7.71 -2.28 0.43
N TYR A 384 -8.63 -2.08 1.39
CA TYR A 384 -8.25 -2.01 2.79
C TYR A 384 -7.70 -3.35 3.29
N GLY A 385 -6.48 -3.33 3.87
CA GLY A 385 -5.76 -4.51 4.31
C GLY A 385 -5.13 -5.33 3.19
N ALA A 386 -5.19 -4.84 1.96
CA ALA A 386 -4.70 -5.52 0.76
C ALA A 386 -3.25 -5.13 0.42
N PRO A 387 -2.56 -5.92 -0.44
CA PRO A 387 -1.25 -5.56 -0.94
C PRO A 387 -1.31 -4.33 -1.86
N ILE A 388 -0.53 -3.31 -1.55
CA ILE A 388 -0.30 -2.14 -2.40
C ILE A 388 1.19 -1.92 -2.59
N GLY A 389 1.64 -1.60 -3.80
CA GLY A 389 3.05 -1.42 -4.08
C GLY A 389 3.41 -1.50 -5.55
N TRP A 390 4.57 -2.04 -5.85
CA TRP A 390 5.10 -2.10 -7.21
C TRP A 390 5.83 -3.40 -7.51
N LEU A 391 5.86 -3.77 -8.80
CA LEU A 391 6.58 -4.90 -9.37
C LEU A 391 7.65 -4.40 -10.34
N SER A 392 8.87 -4.91 -10.23
CA SER A 392 9.93 -4.65 -11.21
C SER A 392 9.63 -5.36 -12.53
N LEU A 393 9.92 -4.68 -13.65
CA LEU A 393 9.95 -5.32 -14.98
C LEU A 393 11.35 -5.81 -15.35
N ALA A 394 12.40 -5.32 -14.69
CA ALA A 394 13.76 -5.80 -14.90
C ALA A 394 14.00 -7.19 -14.30
N GLU A 395 13.37 -7.45 -13.15
CA GLU A 395 13.55 -8.69 -12.40
C GLU A 395 12.22 -9.20 -11.79
N ASP A 396 12.26 -10.40 -11.21
CA ASP A 396 11.10 -10.93 -10.48
C ASP A 396 11.15 -10.52 -9.01
N GLY A 397 10.83 -9.25 -8.77
CA GLY A 397 10.87 -8.58 -7.47
C GLY A 397 9.91 -7.40 -7.40
N GLY A 398 10.00 -6.67 -6.29
CA GLY A 398 9.16 -5.52 -6.01
C GLY A 398 9.04 -5.23 -4.52
N GLU A 399 8.15 -4.33 -4.15
CA GLU A 399 7.85 -4.02 -2.76
C GLU A 399 6.38 -3.74 -2.56
N PHE A 400 5.81 -4.35 -1.52
CA PHE A 400 4.41 -4.23 -1.13
C PHE A 400 4.28 -3.97 0.36
N ALA A 401 3.41 -3.04 0.69
CA ALA A 401 2.90 -2.83 2.04
C ALA A 401 1.45 -3.33 2.15
N VAL A 402 0.99 -3.45 3.38
CA VAL A 402 -0.41 -3.74 3.70
C VAL A 402 -1.18 -2.43 3.74
N GLY A 403 -2.27 -2.31 2.99
CA GLY A 403 -3.08 -1.10 2.85
C GLY A 403 -3.92 -0.77 4.07
N ILE A 404 -3.28 -0.52 5.22
CA ILE A 404 -3.93 -0.11 6.48
C ILE A 404 -3.60 1.34 6.83
N ARG A 405 -4.19 1.87 7.92
CA ARG A 405 -4.12 3.30 8.24
C ARG A 405 -4.48 4.13 7.01
N SER A 406 -5.62 3.81 6.42
CA SER A 406 -5.97 4.22 5.06
C SER A 406 -7.43 4.65 4.95
N ALA A 407 -7.71 5.34 3.87
CA ALA A 407 -9.06 5.75 3.49
C ALA A 407 -9.24 5.61 1.98
N VAL A 408 -10.48 5.39 1.56
CA VAL A 408 -10.92 5.65 0.19
C VAL A 408 -11.64 6.98 0.15
N LEU A 409 -11.28 7.81 -0.83
CA LEU A 409 -11.83 9.15 -1.04
C LEU A 409 -12.61 9.19 -2.35
N TYR A 410 -13.73 9.90 -2.33
CA TYR A 410 -14.51 10.23 -3.51
C TYR A 410 -15.14 11.60 -3.36
N LYS A 411 -14.66 12.57 -4.11
CA LYS A 411 -15.07 13.97 -4.01
C LYS A 411 -14.90 14.50 -2.57
N GLN A 412 -16.01 14.95 -1.93
CA GLN A 412 -16.01 15.41 -0.54
C GLN A 412 -16.14 14.29 0.51
N HIS A 413 -16.26 13.04 0.10
CA HIS A 413 -16.45 11.92 1.02
C HIS A 413 -15.15 11.14 1.26
N ALA A 414 -14.86 10.80 2.51
CA ALA A 414 -13.81 9.90 2.91
C ALA A 414 -14.39 8.75 3.75
N LEU A 415 -14.00 7.53 3.42
CA LEU A 415 -14.30 6.34 4.22
C LEU A 415 -13.00 5.78 4.77
N LEU A 416 -12.80 5.95 6.07
CA LEU A 416 -11.64 5.49 6.79
C LEU A 416 -11.89 4.07 7.31
N TYR A 417 -10.82 3.28 7.36
CA TYR A 417 -10.86 1.91 7.87
C TYR A 417 -9.89 1.72 9.03
N ALA A 418 -10.35 0.93 10.02
CA ALA A 418 -9.50 0.44 11.11
C ALA A 418 -9.92 -0.99 11.46
N GLY A 419 -8.97 -1.85 11.81
CA GLY A 419 -9.24 -3.24 12.18
C GLY A 419 -8.54 -3.62 13.48
N CYS A 420 -9.12 -4.59 14.17
CA CYS A 420 -8.53 -5.23 15.35
C CYS A 420 -8.62 -6.75 15.27
N GLY A 421 -7.67 -7.42 15.89
CA GLY A 421 -7.60 -8.88 15.95
C GLY A 421 -8.44 -9.43 17.08
N ILE A 422 -9.49 -10.16 16.75
CA ILE A 422 -10.38 -10.82 17.70
C ILE A 422 -9.85 -12.22 18.02
N VAL A 423 -9.69 -12.50 19.30
CA VAL A 423 -9.30 -13.79 19.89
C VAL A 423 -10.29 -14.18 20.99
N ALA A 424 -10.13 -15.36 21.58
CA ALA A 424 -11.07 -15.88 22.60
C ALA A 424 -11.32 -14.92 23.78
N ASP A 425 -10.32 -14.14 24.18
CA ASP A 425 -10.40 -13.23 25.34
C ASP A 425 -10.69 -11.77 24.95
N SER A 426 -11.05 -11.51 23.69
CA SER A 426 -11.39 -10.16 23.23
C SER A 426 -12.71 -9.66 23.84
N VAL A 427 -12.75 -8.37 24.17
CA VAL A 427 -13.91 -7.66 24.71
C VAL A 427 -14.33 -6.57 23.71
N ALA A 428 -15.56 -6.63 23.21
CA ALA A 428 -16.03 -5.80 22.10
C ALA A 428 -15.81 -4.29 22.29
N ILE A 429 -16.03 -3.79 23.53
CA ILE A 429 -15.85 -2.36 23.81
C ILE A 429 -14.37 -1.93 23.84
N GLU A 430 -13.46 -2.81 24.27
CA GLU A 430 -12.03 -2.56 24.24
C GLU A 430 -11.49 -2.55 22.80
N GLU A 431 -11.94 -3.49 21.98
CA GLU A 431 -11.61 -3.57 20.57
C GLU A 431 -12.11 -2.33 19.78
N ARG A 432 -13.29 -1.80 20.18
CA ARG A 432 -13.79 -0.52 19.64
C ARG A 432 -12.86 0.63 20.00
N ALA A 433 -12.39 0.71 21.23
CA ALA A 433 -11.45 1.74 21.67
C ALA A 433 -10.14 1.67 20.90
N GLU A 434 -9.57 0.47 20.73
CA GLU A 434 -8.35 0.26 19.92
C GLU A 434 -8.51 0.73 18.49
N THR A 435 -9.61 0.37 17.82
CA THR A 435 -9.86 0.83 16.43
C THR A 435 -10.06 2.33 16.33
N SER A 436 -10.56 2.99 17.37
CA SER A 436 -10.71 4.45 17.41
C SER A 436 -9.36 5.19 17.36
N VAL A 437 -8.35 4.66 18.03
CA VAL A 437 -6.96 5.17 17.94
C VAL A 437 -6.42 4.97 16.50
N LYS A 438 -6.73 3.83 15.88
CA LYS A 438 -6.26 3.51 14.52
C LYS A 438 -6.84 4.37 13.40
N PHE A 439 -7.95 5.07 13.62
CA PHE A 439 -8.48 6.07 12.71
C PHE A 439 -7.72 7.39 12.72
N GLN A 440 -7.06 7.73 13.83
CA GLN A 440 -6.49 9.06 14.06
C GLN A 440 -5.51 9.54 12.98
N PRO A 441 -4.56 8.73 12.46
CA PRO A 441 -3.64 9.18 11.43
C PRO A 441 -4.36 9.74 10.19
N MET A 442 -5.37 9.02 9.69
CA MET A 442 -6.11 9.45 8.51
C MET A 442 -7.06 10.61 8.82
N LYS A 443 -7.72 10.59 9.98
CA LYS A 443 -8.61 11.68 10.41
C LYS A 443 -7.84 13.00 10.48
N ARG A 444 -6.70 13.06 11.16
CA ARG A 444 -5.86 14.27 11.22
C ARG A 444 -5.37 14.72 9.84
N GLY A 445 -4.90 13.78 9.01
CA GLY A 445 -4.45 14.10 7.66
C GLY A 445 -5.54 14.74 6.81
N ILE A 446 -6.78 14.22 6.88
CA ILE A 446 -7.91 14.73 6.10
C ILE A 446 -8.41 16.06 6.67
N CYS A 447 -8.54 16.18 8.01
CA CYS A 447 -9.12 17.33 8.68
C CYS A 447 -8.17 18.53 8.81
N ASP A 448 -6.90 18.41 8.40
CA ASP A 448 -5.86 19.44 8.60
C ASP A 448 -5.71 19.88 10.07
N GLU A 449 -5.98 18.95 10.99
CA GLU A 449 -5.78 19.19 12.42
C GLU A 449 -4.28 19.17 12.71
N ASP A 450 -3.62 20.31 12.60
CA ASP A 450 -2.30 20.54 13.20
C ASP A 450 -2.50 20.53 14.72
N THR A 451 -2.31 19.38 15.34
CA THR A 451 -2.21 19.28 16.79
C THR A 451 -0.83 19.76 17.27
N THR A 452 -0.53 21.02 17.02
CA THR A 452 0.37 21.81 17.82
C THR A 452 -0.44 22.62 18.85
N THR A 453 -1.43 22.03 19.47
CA THR A 453 -1.88 22.47 20.78
C THR A 453 -0.94 21.84 21.80
N ASN A 454 0.20 22.51 21.99
CA ASN A 454 0.86 22.47 23.29
C ASN A 454 -0.20 22.79 24.34
N HIS A 455 -0.54 21.81 25.13
CA HIS A 455 -1.13 22.10 26.43
C HIS A 455 0.00 22.70 27.27
N ASP A 456 -0.02 24.05 27.41
CA ASP A 456 0.65 24.75 28.50
C ASP A 456 0.18 24.24 29.86
#